data_c1d84b7c192fcdfb6882807de5064079
#
_entry.id   c1d84b7c192fcdfb6882807de5064079
#
_cell.length_a   1.000
_cell.length_b   1.000
_cell.length_c   1.000
_cell.angle_alpha   90.00
_cell.angle_beta   90.00
_cell.angle_gamma   90.00
#
_symmetry.space_group_name_H-M   'P 1'
#
loop_
_entity.id
_entity.type
_entity.pdbx_description
1 polymer ?
#
loop_
_entity_poly.entity_id
_entity_poly.type
_entity_poly.pdbx_seq_one_letter_code
_entity_poly.pdbx_strand_id
1 'polypeptide(L)'
;MEKKSVIKFHVIFWVVVLSISLLDTYMYSIDTMSVPRFISVSLRIFFNIITFYLFYFLISSKSLNKKGLIFVVFFELAYLTVFGFIFTFATYYPIAYDSAPNPFEYTLENGIKNRIYGVIAYLAIISTLGILSKISLIMYWNQIKQKEKEKQNISNELAMLRAQINPHFLFNTLNNIKSLIRSLPSKAVYSVDKLTGIMHYMLYDSSFESVSLVNEIEHINNYLDLEKIRYSDPDFIDFKISGDYSKIFVPPLIFMPFIENAFKHGDKLKPAPGIIIKIVVLEKNIQFEIINFIIDNYEIQSKKSGFGLSNIRRRLDLLFDKKYELEITKENKIFNVKLNLII
;
A
#
# COMPACT_ATOMS: atom_id res chain seq x y z
N MET A 1 -13.64 16.20 8.19
CA MET A 1 -14.87 16.15 7.36
C MET A 1 -15.75 14.94 7.65
N GLU A 2 -15.20 13.86 8.11
CA GLU A 2 -15.78 12.50 8.15
C GLU A 2 -16.76 12.25 9.29
N LYS A 3 -16.43 12.62 10.53
CA LYS A 3 -17.37 12.52 11.66
C LYS A 3 -18.64 13.36 11.45
N LYS A 4 -18.51 14.53 10.82
CA LYS A 4 -19.65 15.41 10.54
C LYS A 4 -20.66 14.81 9.54
N SER A 5 -20.18 14.04 8.55
CA SER A 5 -21.07 13.39 7.56
C SER A 5 -21.86 12.24 8.18
N VAL A 6 -21.23 11.42 9.03
CA VAL A 6 -21.92 10.34 9.76
C VAL A 6 -22.97 10.91 10.72
N ILE A 7 -22.61 11.96 11.46
CA ILE A 7 -23.56 12.63 12.37
C ILE A 7 -24.76 13.18 11.58
N LYS A 8 -24.54 13.87 10.45
CA LYS A 8 -25.63 14.37 9.59
C LYS A 8 -26.56 13.25 9.12
N PHE A 9 -25.99 12.11 8.70
CA PHE A 9 -26.79 10.95 8.30
C PHE A 9 -27.69 10.47 9.44
N HIS A 10 -27.14 10.26 10.64
CA HIS A 10 -27.93 9.83 11.80
C HIS A 10 -29.02 10.85 12.18
N VAL A 11 -28.71 12.14 12.13
CA VAL A 11 -29.70 13.20 12.42
C VAL A 11 -30.85 13.15 11.42
N ILE A 12 -30.55 13.12 10.11
CA ILE A 12 -31.58 13.05 9.06
C ILE A 12 -32.41 11.76 9.20
N PHE A 13 -31.76 10.62 9.42
CA PHE A 13 -32.43 9.34 9.63
C PHE A 13 -33.45 9.41 10.79
N TRP A 14 -33.00 9.91 11.94
CA TRP A 14 -33.87 9.98 13.10
C TRP A 14 -34.98 11.02 12.97
N VAL A 15 -34.74 12.13 12.28
CA VAL A 15 -35.82 13.11 11.95
C VAL A 15 -36.90 12.43 11.12
N VAL A 16 -36.54 11.64 10.12
CA VAL A 16 -37.49 10.91 9.26
C VAL A 16 -38.26 9.86 10.08
N VAL A 17 -37.57 9.04 10.89
CA VAL A 17 -38.22 8.00 11.73
C VAL A 17 -39.16 8.60 12.74
N LEU A 18 -38.76 9.70 13.39
CA LEU A 18 -39.62 10.43 14.35
C LEU A 18 -40.83 11.03 13.67
N SER A 19 -40.66 11.65 12.48
CA SER A 19 -41.78 12.22 11.72
C SER A 19 -42.81 11.17 11.32
N ILE A 20 -42.35 9.96 10.87
CA ILE A 20 -43.25 8.84 10.56
C ILE A 20 -43.96 8.36 11.81
N SER A 21 -43.26 8.21 12.93
CA SER A 21 -43.87 7.77 14.21
C SER A 21 -44.92 8.76 14.75
N LEU A 22 -44.70 10.05 14.58
CA LEU A 22 -45.65 11.09 14.94
C LEU A 22 -46.87 11.12 14.02
N LEU A 23 -46.67 10.95 12.71
CA LEU A 23 -47.75 10.83 11.72
C LEU A 23 -48.66 9.64 12.01
N ASP A 24 -48.08 8.46 12.27
CA ASP A 24 -48.80 7.25 12.65
C ASP A 24 -49.69 7.50 13.88
N THR A 25 -49.10 8.17 14.89
CA THR A 25 -49.84 8.54 16.11
C THR A 25 -50.96 9.52 15.83
N TYR A 26 -50.75 10.53 14.98
CA TYR A 26 -51.74 11.53 14.60
C TYR A 26 -52.91 10.89 13.84
N MET A 27 -52.64 10.02 12.87
CA MET A 27 -53.66 9.35 12.06
C MET A 27 -54.59 8.45 12.87
N TYR A 28 -54.07 7.83 13.96
CA TYR A 28 -54.88 6.95 14.84
C TYR A 28 -55.49 7.64 16.05
N SER A 29 -55.24 8.93 16.30
CA SER A 29 -55.61 9.61 17.57
C SER A 29 -56.23 11.01 17.39
N ILE A 30 -56.97 11.24 16.29
CA ILE A 30 -57.54 12.57 16.00
C ILE A 30 -58.44 13.10 17.14
N ASP A 31 -59.03 12.24 18.00
CA ASP A 31 -60.01 12.69 19.01
C ASP A 31 -59.54 12.66 20.47
N THR A 32 -58.45 11.99 20.86
CA THR A 32 -58.05 11.96 22.30
C THR A 32 -56.54 11.64 22.47
N MET A 33 -55.72 12.66 22.70
CA MET A 33 -54.39 12.43 23.28
C MET A 33 -54.50 12.18 24.77
N SER A 34 -54.57 10.91 25.19
CA SER A 34 -54.51 10.55 26.61
C SER A 34 -53.05 10.35 27.05
N VAL A 35 -52.78 10.57 28.35
CA VAL A 35 -51.45 10.35 28.96
C VAL A 35 -50.88 8.95 28.65
N PRO A 36 -51.66 7.84 28.72
CA PRO A 36 -51.22 6.50 28.39
C PRO A 36 -50.73 6.37 26.96
N ARG A 37 -51.36 7.01 25.98
CA ARG A 37 -50.91 7.00 24.57
C ARG A 37 -49.59 7.72 24.38
N PHE A 38 -49.38 8.85 25.04
CA PHE A 38 -48.10 9.56 25.03
C PHE A 38 -46.97 8.69 25.59
N ILE A 39 -47.20 7.97 26.68
CA ILE A 39 -46.26 7.01 27.26
C ILE A 39 -45.93 5.90 26.24
N SER A 40 -46.94 5.31 25.59
CA SER A 40 -46.78 4.27 24.58
C SER A 40 -45.92 4.73 23.42
N VAL A 41 -46.14 5.94 22.87
CA VAL A 41 -45.34 6.51 21.77
C VAL A 41 -43.91 6.77 22.20
N SER A 42 -43.69 7.31 23.38
CA SER A 42 -42.37 7.57 23.94
C SER A 42 -41.59 6.29 24.14
N LEU A 43 -42.19 5.24 24.65
CA LEU A 43 -41.60 3.91 24.77
C LEU A 43 -41.23 3.31 23.39
N ARG A 44 -42.11 3.48 22.41
CA ARG A 44 -41.86 3.01 21.02
C ARG A 44 -40.61 3.66 20.41
N ILE A 45 -40.50 4.98 20.55
CA ILE A 45 -39.33 5.73 20.09
C ILE A 45 -38.05 5.25 20.80
N PHE A 46 -38.11 5.11 22.12
CA PHE A 46 -36.99 4.63 22.92
C PHE A 46 -36.49 3.25 22.48
N PHE A 47 -37.42 2.29 22.29
CA PHE A 47 -37.08 0.95 21.85
C PHE A 47 -36.53 0.93 20.41
N ASN A 48 -37.00 1.79 19.51
CA ASN A 48 -36.47 1.91 18.16
C ASN A 48 -35.01 2.39 18.18
N ILE A 49 -34.69 3.36 19.02
CA ILE A 49 -33.32 3.85 19.18
C ILE A 49 -32.40 2.71 19.66
N ILE A 50 -32.84 1.99 20.70
CA ILE A 50 -32.09 0.84 21.23
C ILE A 50 -31.87 -0.21 20.14
N THR A 51 -32.91 -0.63 19.43
CA THR A 51 -32.83 -1.65 18.37
C THR A 51 -31.86 -1.24 17.27
N PHE A 52 -32.02 -0.02 16.74
CA PHE A 52 -31.14 0.47 15.68
C PHE A 52 -29.67 0.49 16.10
N TYR A 53 -29.36 1.09 17.25
CA TYR A 53 -27.97 1.22 17.68
C TYR A 53 -27.36 -0.09 18.18
N LEU A 54 -28.15 -0.99 18.74
CA LEU A 54 -27.69 -2.33 19.10
C LEU A 54 -27.14 -3.04 17.86
N PHE A 55 -27.92 -3.11 16.77
CA PHE A 55 -27.50 -3.77 15.54
C PHE A 55 -26.46 -2.98 14.76
N TYR A 56 -26.50 -1.65 14.80
CA TYR A 56 -25.46 -0.79 14.24
C TYR A 56 -24.10 -1.04 14.88
N PHE A 57 -24.00 -1.17 16.21
CA PHE A 57 -22.74 -1.42 16.90
C PHE A 57 -22.33 -2.89 16.90
N LEU A 58 -23.25 -3.82 16.77
CA LEU A 58 -22.96 -5.26 16.65
C LEU A 58 -22.13 -5.56 15.38
N ILE A 59 -22.36 -4.80 14.31
CA ILE A 59 -21.62 -4.95 13.06
C ILE A 59 -20.25 -4.29 13.16
N SER A 60 -19.22 -5.09 12.88
CA SER A 60 -17.82 -4.67 12.75
C SER A 60 -17.21 -5.24 11.49
N SER A 61 -16.04 -4.78 11.08
CA SER A 61 -15.31 -5.36 9.95
C SER A 61 -14.99 -6.86 10.15
N LYS A 62 -14.85 -7.30 11.40
CA LYS A 62 -14.63 -8.72 11.75
C LYS A 62 -15.91 -9.55 11.65
N SER A 63 -17.08 -8.97 11.93
CA SER A 63 -18.38 -9.68 11.83
C SER A 63 -18.87 -9.86 10.39
N LEU A 64 -18.21 -9.24 9.41
CA LEU A 64 -18.55 -9.44 7.98
C LEU A 64 -17.96 -10.74 7.38
N ASN A 65 -17.23 -11.52 8.13
CA ASN A 65 -16.85 -12.87 7.69
C ASN A 65 -18.03 -13.85 7.84
N LYS A 66 -17.93 -15.04 7.19
CA LYS A 66 -19.03 -16.04 7.15
C LYS A 66 -19.53 -16.45 8.55
N LYS A 67 -18.62 -16.65 9.52
CA LYS A 67 -18.99 -17.03 10.91
C LYS A 67 -19.67 -15.87 11.65
N GLY A 68 -19.18 -14.67 11.47
CA GLY A 68 -19.76 -13.47 12.10
C GLY A 68 -21.14 -13.13 11.55
N LEU A 69 -21.39 -13.30 10.25
CA LEU A 69 -22.72 -13.10 9.66
C LEU A 69 -23.74 -14.10 10.21
N ILE A 70 -23.35 -15.37 10.32
CA ILE A 70 -24.20 -16.40 10.95
C ILE A 70 -24.57 -16.00 12.37
N PHE A 71 -23.59 -15.55 13.17
CA PHE A 71 -23.82 -15.07 14.53
C PHE A 71 -24.81 -13.91 14.56
N VAL A 72 -24.66 -12.91 13.68
CA VAL A 72 -25.57 -11.74 13.59
C VAL A 72 -26.99 -12.19 13.29
N VAL A 73 -27.19 -13.11 12.34
CA VAL A 73 -28.53 -13.63 11.99
C VAL A 73 -29.17 -14.37 13.15
N PHE A 74 -28.44 -15.26 13.82
CA PHE A 74 -28.96 -15.96 14.99
C PHE A 74 -29.30 -15.00 16.15
N PHE A 75 -28.44 -14.03 16.38
CA PHE A 75 -28.68 -13.01 17.41
C PHE A 75 -29.91 -12.16 17.07
N GLU A 76 -30.09 -11.77 15.80
CA GLU A 76 -31.27 -11.02 15.36
C GLU A 76 -32.54 -11.81 15.56
N LEU A 77 -32.60 -13.08 15.18
CA LEU A 77 -33.76 -13.93 15.39
C LEU A 77 -34.12 -14.07 16.88
N ALA A 78 -33.13 -14.34 17.74
CA ALA A 78 -33.33 -14.41 19.18
C ALA A 78 -33.81 -13.06 19.76
N TYR A 79 -33.22 -11.96 19.33
CA TYR A 79 -33.60 -10.61 19.74
C TYR A 79 -35.05 -10.30 19.35
N LEU A 80 -35.43 -10.54 18.09
CA LEU A 80 -36.75 -10.23 17.58
C LEU A 80 -37.86 -11.00 18.34
N THR A 81 -37.62 -12.25 18.72
CA THR A 81 -38.58 -13.05 19.46
C THR A 81 -38.76 -12.52 20.88
N VAL A 82 -37.68 -12.38 21.65
CA VAL A 82 -37.73 -11.94 23.06
C VAL A 82 -38.12 -10.47 23.17
N PHE A 83 -37.45 -9.64 22.41
CA PHE A 83 -37.64 -8.19 22.49
C PHE A 83 -38.94 -7.72 21.85
N GLY A 84 -39.44 -8.43 20.83
CA GLY A 84 -40.74 -8.19 20.23
C GLY A 84 -41.87 -8.40 21.23
N PHE A 85 -41.79 -9.44 22.09
CA PHE A 85 -42.72 -9.65 23.17
C PHE A 85 -42.70 -8.50 24.20
N ILE A 86 -41.49 -8.17 24.69
CA ILE A 86 -41.29 -7.08 25.66
C ILE A 86 -41.81 -5.74 25.11
N PHE A 87 -41.46 -5.43 23.85
CA PHE A 87 -41.88 -4.22 23.15
C PHE A 87 -43.41 -4.14 23.05
N THR A 88 -44.07 -5.21 22.62
CA THR A 88 -45.52 -5.25 22.47
C THR A 88 -46.19 -5.03 23.83
N PHE A 89 -45.74 -5.75 24.85
CA PHE A 89 -46.29 -5.60 26.20
C PHE A 89 -46.09 -4.19 26.73
N ALA A 90 -44.88 -3.64 26.69
CA ALA A 90 -44.55 -2.33 27.20
C ALA A 90 -45.33 -1.19 26.51
N THR A 91 -45.60 -1.31 25.21
CA THR A 91 -46.28 -0.25 24.46
C THR A 91 -47.82 -0.36 24.52
N TYR A 92 -48.36 -1.56 24.75
CA TYR A 92 -49.82 -1.76 24.85
C TYR A 92 -50.35 -1.68 26.27
N TYR A 93 -49.59 -2.07 27.28
CA TYR A 93 -50.05 -2.10 28.65
C TYR A 93 -50.57 -0.71 29.18
N PRO A 94 -49.89 0.41 28.90
CA PRO A 94 -50.38 1.71 29.29
C PRO A 94 -51.77 2.05 28.69
N ILE A 95 -52.01 1.63 27.45
CA ILE A 95 -53.29 1.84 26.76
C ILE A 95 -54.38 0.96 27.39
N ALA A 96 -54.03 -0.30 27.65
CA ALA A 96 -54.94 -1.26 28.28
C ALA A 96 -55.34 -0.82 29.72
N TYR A 97 -54.40 -0.24 30.45
CA TYR A 97 -54.65 0.26 31.81
C TYR A 97 -55.75 1.30 31.88
N ASP A 98 -55.85 2.15 30.85
CA ASP A 98 -56.86 3.20 30.75
C ASP A 98 -58.17 2.68 30.17
N SER A 99 -58.18 1.58 29.44
CA SER A 99 -59.29 1.17 28.58
C SER A 99 -59.98 -0.14 29.01
N ALA A 100 -59.42 -0.91 29.93
CA ALA A 100 -59.90 -2.25 30.26
C ALA A 100 -59.92 -2.54 31.77
N PRO A 101 -60.92 -3.32 32.23
CA PRO A 101 -61.04 -3.74 33.65
C PRO A 101 -59.89 -4.66 34.07
N ASN A 102 -59.35 -5.45 33.15
CA ASN A 102 -58.14 -6.26 33.37
C ASN A 102 -57.07 -5.93 32.31
N PRO A 103 -56.19 -4.96 32.59
CA PRO A 103 -55.18 -4.49 31.63
C PRO A 103 -54.21 -5.57 31.17
N PHE A 104 -53.86 -6.50 32.02
CA PHE A 104 -52.92 -7.58 31.71
C PHE A 104 -53.49 -8.53 30.65
N GLU A 105 -54.69 -9.05 30.88
CA GLU A 105 -55.39 -9.96 29.96
C GLU A 105 -55.71 -9.26 28.64
N TYR A 106 -56.15 -8.00 28.67
CA TYR A 106 -56.37 -7.22 27.45
C TYR A 106 -55.09 -7.04 26.62
N THR A 107 -53.93 -6.81 27.25
CA THR A 107 -52.64 -6.70 26.57
C THR A 107 -52.24 -8.04 25.96
N LEU A 108 -52.45 -9.16 26.63
CA LEU A 108 -52.15 -10.47 26.09
C LEU A 108 -53.01 -10.77 24.86
N GLU A 109 -54.32 -10.55 24.92
CA GLU A 109 -55.20 -10.85 23.81
C GLU A 109 -55.09 -9.89 22.62
N ASN A 110 -55.16 -8.60 22.89
CA ASN A 110 -55.24 -7.57 21.86
C ASN A 110 -53.84 -7.03 21.43
N GLY A 111 -52.89 -7.02 22.33
CA GLY A 111 -51.51 -6.60 22.05
C GLY A 111 -50.73 -7.77 21.44
N ILE A 112 -50.48 -8.82 22.20
CA ILE A 112 -49.56 -9.89 21.82
C ILE A 112 -50.21 -10.79 20.75
N LYS A 113 -51.36 -11.37 21.03
CA LYS A 113 -51.99 -12.35 20.11
C LYS A 113 -52.27 -11.78 18.72
N ASN A 114 -52.76 -10.54 18.62
CA ASN A 114 -53.21 -9.96 17.38
C ASN A 114 -52.13 -9.11 16.65
N ARG A 115 -51.10 -8.61 17.34
CA ARG A 115 -50.17 -7.62 16.77
C ARG A 115 -48.67 -8.01 16.82
N ILE A 116 -48.33 -9.10 17.52
CA ILE A 116 -46.93 -9.53 17.68
C ILE A 116 -46.18 -9.69 16.36
N TYR A 117 -46.80 -10.24 15.34
CA TYR A 117 -46.20 -10.44 14.03
C TYR A 117 -45.85 -9.09 13.35
N GLY A 118 -46.76 -8.11 13.45
CA GLY A 118 -46.53 -6.78 12.91
C GLY A 118 -45.35 -6.07 13.62
N VAL A 119 -45.28 -6.23 14.94
CA VAL A 119 -44.21 -5.66 15.78
C VAL A 119 -42.88 -6.33 15.44
N ILE A 120 -42.81 -7.65 15.30
CA ILE A 120 -41.60 -8.37 14.91
C ILE A 120 -41.13 -7.90 13.52
N ALA A 121 -42.03 -7.80 12.54
CA ALA A 121 -41.69 -7.31 11.19
C ALA A 121 -41.19 -5.87 11.23
N TYR A 122 -41.78 -5.00 12.04
CA TYR A 122 -41.36 -3.61 12.23
C TYR A 122 -39.94 -3.53 12.85
N LEU A 123 -39.71 -4.25 13.94
CA LEU A 123 -38.37 -4.31 14.57
C LEU A 123 -37.30 -4.90 13.66
N ALA A 124 -37.67 -5.89 12.82
CA ALA A 124 -36.77 -6.44 11.81
C ALA A 124 -36.34 -5.39 10.76
N ILE A 125 -37.26 -4.51 10.37
CA ILE A 125 -36.93 -3.38 9.48
C ILE A 125 -35.93 -2.44 10.15
N ILE A 126 -36.18 -2.06 11.41
CA ILE A 126 -35.30 -1.13 12.15
C ILE A 126 -33.91 -1.72 12.38
N SER A 127 -33.83 -3.01 12.78
CA SER A 127 -32.55 -3.72 12.96
C SER A 127 -31.77 -3.81 11.65
N THR A 128 -32.46 -4.20 10.56
CA THR A 128 -31.84 -4.29 9.22
C THR A 128 -31.31 -2.95 8.74
N LEU A 129 -32.04 -1.84 8.96
CA LEU A 129 -31.55 -0.50 8.65
C LEU A 129 -30.31 -0.13 9.44
N GLY A 130 -30.23 -0.52 10.72
CA GLY A 130 -29.02 -0.38 11.54
C GLY A 130 -27.82 -1.14 10.97
N ILE A 131 -28.04 -2.40 10.59
CA ILE A 131 -27.03 -3.27 9.96
C ILE A 131 -26.55 -2.67 8.63
N LEU A 132 -27.46 -2.34 7.72
CA LEU A 132 -27.13 -1.81 6.38
C LEU A 132 -26.39 -0.48 6.46
N SER A 133 -26.80 0.43 7.36
CA SER A 133 -26.13 1.70 7.54
C SER A 133 -24.67 1.52 7.97
N LYS A 134 -24.41 0.55 8.87
CA LYS A 134 -23.05 0.24 9.33
C LYS A 134 -22.22 -0.43 8.26
N ILE A 135 -22.79 -1.40 7.52
CA ILE A 135 -22.10 -2.05 6.41
C ILE A 135 -21.69 -1.03 5.33
N SER A 136 -22.60 -0.14 4.93
CA SER A 136 -22.33 0.93 3.97
C SER A 136 -21.17 1.81 4.44
N LEU A 137 -21.14 2.17 5.72
CA LEU A 137 -20.05 2.96 6.29
C LEU A 137 -18.71 2.21 6.25
N ILE A 138 -18.70 0.91 6.62
CA ILE A 138 -17.48 0.09 6.56
C ILE A 138 -16.98 -0.04 5.12
N MET A 139 -17.86 -0.28 4.16
CA MET A 139 -17.51 -0.38 2.73
C MET A 139 -16.93 0.93 2.21
N TYR A 140 -17.54 2.06 2.53
CA TYR A 140 -17.05 3.39 2.17
C TYR A 140 -15.62 3.65 2.69
N TRP A 141 -15.36 3.35 3.97
CA TRP A 141 -14.03 3.50 4.56
C TRP A 141 -12.99 2.57 3.95
N ASN A 142 -13.38 1.33 3.64
CA ASN A 142 -12.49 0.38 2.99
C ASN A 142 -12.11 0.84 1.58
N GLN A 143 -13.05 1.42 0.82
CA GLN A 143 -12.76 1.99 -0.51
C GLN A 143 -11.79 3.17 -0.43
N ILE A 144 -11.97 4.08 0.55
CA ILE A 144 -11.03 5.21 0.75
C ILE A 144 -9.64 4.69 1.06
N LYS A 145 -9.50 3.76 2.03
CA LYS A 145 -8.21 3.16 2.38
C LYS A 145 -7.54 2.46 1.20
N GLN A 146 -8.32 1.78 0.37
CA GLN A 146 -7.80 1.11 -0.82
C GLN A 146 -7.26 2.12 -1.84
N LYS A 147 -7.98 3.21 -2.10
CA LYS A 147 -7.53 4.30 -2.99
C LYS A 147 -6.28 5.00 -2.46
N GLU A 148 -6.19 5.23 -1.15
CA GLU A 148 -4.99 5.81 -0.53
C GLU A 148 -3.77 4.89 -0.68
N LYS A 149 -3.96 3.58 -0.46
CA LYS A 149 -2.92 2.57 -0.64
C LYS A 149 -2.45 2.47 -2.09
N GLU A 150 -3.38 2.50 -3.04
CA GLU A 150 -3.07 2.51 -4.47
C GLU A 150 -2.28 3.77 -4.89
N LYS A 151 -2.72 4.95 -4.43
CA LYS A 151 -1.99 6.20 -4.64
C LYS A 151 -0.57 6.15 -4.07
N GLN A 152 -0.41 5.56 -2.87
CA GLN A 152 0.91 5.39 -2.26
C GLN A 152 1.79 4.44 -3.06
N ASN A 153 1.24 3.34 -3.57
CA ASN A 153 1.97 2.38 -4.40
C ASN A 153 2.46 3.05 -5.70
N ILE A 154 1.59 3.78 -6.40
CA ILE A 154 1.96 4.54 -7.61
C ILE A 154 3.05 5.58 -7.29
N SER A 155 2.94 6.29 -6.17
CA SER A 155 3.97 7.26 -5.75
C SER A 155 5.32 6.58 -5.46
N ASN A 156 5.30 5.42 -4.81
CA ASN A 156 6.50 4.63 -4.53
C ASN A 156 7.14 4.11 -5.84
N GLU A 157 6.33 3.65 -6.78
CA GLU A 157 6.78 3.17 -8.09
C GLU A 157 7.41 4.31 -8.90
N LEU A 158 6.78 5.49 -8.94
CA LEU A 158 7.36 6.68 -9.56
C LEU A 158 8.66 7.13 -8.89
N ALA A 159 8.74 7.06 -7.56
CA ALA A 159 9.97 7.37 -6.83
C ALA A 159 11.08 6.35 -7.17
N MET A 160 10.74 5.07 -7.29
CA MET A 160 11.68 4.03 -7.68
C MET A 160 12.18 4.23 -9.12
N LEU A 161 11.28 4.54 -10.06
CA LEU A 161 11.65 4.84 -11.46
C LEU A 161 12.56 6.08 -11.54
N ARG A 162 12.26 7.13 -10.79
CA ARG A 162 13.12 8.33 -10.71
C ARG A 162 14.48 8.04 -10.09
N ALA A 163 14.57 7.14 -9.12
CA ALA A 163 15.83 6.76 -8.48
C ALA A 163 16.74 5.91 -9.40
N GLN A 164 16.18 5.25 -10.41
CA GLN A 164 16.95 4.51 -11.42
C GLN A 164 17.75 5.44 -12.34
N ILE A 165 17.31 6.67 -12.52
CA ILE A 165 18.06 7.69 -13.25
C ILE A 165 18.93 8.42 -12.22
N ASN A 166 20.25 8.22 -12.26
CA ASN A 166 21.20 8.98 -11.42
C ASN A 166 21.31 10.45 -11.95
N PRO A 167 20.57 11.43 -11.36
CA PRO A 167 20.53 12.78 -11.91
C PRO A 167 21.91 13.44 -11.91
N HIS A 168 22.74 13.13 -10.91
CA HIS A 168 24.06 13.69 -10.79
C HIS A 168 24.99 13.19 -11.91
N PHE A 169 24.89 11.92 -12.27
CA PHE A 169 25.63 11.37 -13.43
C PHE A 169 25.20 12.07 -14.73
N LEU A 170 23.90 12.20 -14.97
CA LEU A 170 23.39 12.88 -16.15
C LEU A 170 23.86 14.33 -16.25
N PHE A 171 23.73 15.12 -15.20
CA PHE A 171 24.18 16.51 -15.20
C PHE A 171 25.68 16.65 -15.45
N ASN A 172 26.49 15.78 -14.83
CA ASN A 172 27.94 15.79 -15.01
C ASN A 172 28.31 15.39 -16.45
N THR A 173 27.65 14.38 -17.02
CA THR A 173 27.89 13.94 -18.39
C THR A 173 27.50 15.01 -19.41
N LEU A 174 26.33 15.65 -19.25
CA LEU A 174 25.91 16.76 -20.11
C LEU A 174 26.85 17.96 -20.03
N ASN A 175 27.36 18.31 -18.84
CA ASN A 175 28.35 19.36 -18.68
C ASN A 175 29.68 19.02 -19.37
N ASN A 176 30.13 17.75 -19.30
CA ASN A 176 31.30 17.29 -20.01
C ASN A 176 31.10 17.36 -21.53
N ILE A 177 29.97 16.88 -22.05
CA ILE A 177 29.62 16.98 -23.47
C ILE A 177 29.65 18.44 -23.93
N LYS A 178 29.05 19.35 -23.15
CA LYS A 178 29.07 20.79 -23.44
C LYS A 178 30.48 21.35 -23.57
N SER A 179 31.40 20.91 -22.71
CA SER A 179 32.83 21.30 -22.80
C SER A 179 33.48 20.73 -24.05
N LEU A 180 33.20 19.46 -24.42
CA LEU A 180 33.77 18.78 -25.57
C LEU A 180 33.30 19.36 -26.91
N ILE A 181 32.11 19.91 -27.00
CA ILE A 181 31.57 20.50 -28.24
C ILE A 181 32.54 21.54 -28.83
N ARG A 182 33.22 22.32 -27.97
CA ARG A 182 34.14 23.38 -28.41
C ARG A 182 35.57 22.86 -28.66
N SER A 183 36.02 21.87 -27.85
CA SER A 183 37.40 21.39 -27.88
C SER A 183 37.60 20.17 -28.74
N LEU A 184 36.68 19.21 -28.73
CA LEU A 184 36.78 17.90 -29.39
C LEU A 184 35.39 17.46 -29.90
N PRO A 185 34.85 18.05 -30.99
CA PRO A 185 33.47 17.80 -31.46
C PRO A 185 33.14 16.33 -31.73
N SER A 186 34.09 15.58 -32.29
CA SER A 186 33.93 14.12 -32.55
C SER A 186 33.72 13.30 -31.26
N LYS A 187 34.43 13.65 -30.18
CA LYS A 187 34.23 13.04 -28.87
C LYS A 187 32.92 13.46 -28.24
N ALA A 188 32.45 14.68 -28.51
CA ALA A 188 31.14 15.11 -28.04
C ALA A 188 30.00 14.30 -28.65
N VAL A 189 30.02 14.07 -29.98
CA VAL A 189 29.04 13.23 -30.69
C VAL A 189 29.09 11.81 -30.15
N TYR A 190 30.27 11.19 -30.04
CA TYR A 190 30.43 9.87 -29.45
C TYR A 190 29.84 9.78 -28.03
N SER A 191 30.03 10.82 -27.19
CA SER A 191 29.48 10.87 -25.82
C SER A 191 27.97 10.97 -25.81
N VAL A 192 27.36 11.68 -26.77
CA VAL A 192 25.89 11.76 -26.93
C VAL A 192 25.33 10.37 -27.30
N ASP A 193 25.95 9.66 -28.23
CA ASP A 193 25.52 8.32 -28.61
C ASP A 193 25.55 7.35 -27.42
N LYS A 194 26.66 7.37 -26.64
CA LYS A 194 26.80 6.55 -25.45
C LYS A 194 25.75 6.88 -24.38
N LEU A 195 25.48 8.18 -24.15
CA LEU A 195 24.47 8.63 -23.22
C LEU A 195 23.08 8.19 -23.67
N THR A 196 22.79 8.27 -24.97
CA THR A 196 21.52 7.81 -25.54
C THR A 196 21.32 6.31 -25.31
N GLY A 197 22.35 5.48 -25.50
CA GLY A 197 22.33 4.05 -25.21
C GLY A 197 22.05 3.75 -23.73
N ILE A 198 22.67 4.49 -22.81
CA ILE A 198 22.40 4.37 -21.38
C ILE A 198 20.94 4.72 -21.06
N MET A 199 20.44 5.83 -21.60
CA MET A 199 19.06 6.27 -21.37
C MET A 199 18.04 5.27 -21.95
N HIS A 200 18.31 4.73 -23.14
CA HIS A 200 17.46 3.69 -23.73
C HIS A 200 17.37 2.47 -22.83
N TYR A 201 18.50 1.94 -22.39
CA TYR A 201 18.52 0.81 -21.48
C TYR A 201 17.75 1.09 -20.16
N MET A 202 17.95 2.26 -19.56
CA MET A 202 17.28 2.65 -18.31
C MET A 202 15.77 2.83 -18.46
N LEU A 203 15.29 3.29 -19.60
CA LEU A 203 13.87 3.57 -19.83
C LEU A 203 13.08 2.34 -20.30
N TYR A 204 13.72 1.46 -21.07
CA TYR A 204 13.03 0.35 -21.72
C TYR A 204 13.49 -1.01 -21.17
N ASP A 205 14.77 -1.32 -21.21
CA ASP A 205 15.27 -2.66 -20.85
C ASP A 205 15.20 -2.92 -19.35
N SER A 206 15.45 -1.92 -18.51
CA SER A 206 15.42 -2.08 -17.06
C SER A 206 14.03 -2.32 -16.47
N SER A 207 12.97 -2.21 -17.28
CA SER A 207 11.59 -2.49 -16.87
C SER A 207 11.24 -3.99 -16.88
N PHE A 208 12.03 -4.83 -17.51
CA PHE A 208 11.82 -6.28 -17.55
C PHE A 208 12.34 -6.97 -16.28
N GLU A 209 11.79 -8.13 -15.93
CA GLU A 209 12.28 -8.93 -14.80
C GLU A 209 13.72 -9.45 -15.04
N SER A 210 14.07 -9.72 -16.30
CA SER A 210 15.41 -10.15 -16.70
C SER A 210 15.76 -9.63 -18.09
N VAL A 211 17.04 -9.37 -18.30
CA VAL A 211 17.64 -8.92 -19.57
C VAL A 211 18.78 -9.84 -19.95
N SER A 212 19.13 -9.88 -21.24
CA SER A 212 20.31 -10.63 -21.67
C SER A 212 21.57 -10.05 -21.03
N LEU A 213 22.51 -10.92 -20.63
CA LEU A 213 23.78 -10.45 -20.09
C LEU A 213 24.57 -9.65 -21.14
N VAL A 214 24.32 -9.88 -22.42
CA VAL A 214 24.88 -9.07 -23.52
C VAL A 214 24.46 -7.61 -23.40
N ASN A 215 23.16 -7.35 -23.20
CA ASN A 215 22.62 -5.98 -23.05
C ASN A 215 23.14 -5.30 -21.76
N GLU A 216 23.25 -6.06 -20.66
CA GLU A 216 23.82 -5.54 -19.40
C GLU A 216 25.28 -5.14 -19.58
N ILE A 217 26.09 -5.96 -20.30
CA ILE A 217 27.49 -5.67 -20.63
C ILE A 217 27.60 -4.46 -21.57
N GLU A 218 26.70 -4.33 -22.55
CA GLU A 218 26.67 -3.15 -23.43
C GLU A 218 26.38 -1.88 -22.64
N HIS A 219 25.41 -1.93 -21.70
CA HIS A 219 25.13 -0.83 -20.80
C HIS A 219 26.34 -0.46 -19.94
N ILE A 220 27.03 -1.46 -19.38
CA ILE A 220 28.27 -1.23 -18.61
C ILE A 220 29.33 -0.56 -19.48
N ASN A 221 29.56 -1.05 -20.70
CA ASN A 221 30.54 -0.46 -21.62
C ASN A 221 30.21 1.00 -21.94
N ASN A 222 28.94 1.32 -22.26
CA ASN A 222 28.51 2.68 -22.52
C ASN A 222 28.77 3.62 -21.32
N TYR A 223 28.52 3.13 -20.10
CA TYR A 223 28.81 3.85 -18.87
C TYR A 223 30.32 4.08 -18.68
N LEU A 224 31.13 3.01 -18.84
CA LEU A 224 32.59 3.09 -18.68
C LEU A 224 33.23 4.02 -19.72
N ASP A 225 32.71 4.01 -20.95
CA ASP A 225 33.21 4.89 -22.03
C ASP A 225 32.98 6.37 -21.70
N LEU A 226 31.81 6.73 -21.09
CA LEU A 226 31.55 8.09 -20.63
C LEU A 226 32.44 8.47 -19.42
N GLU A 227 32.66 7.53 -18.51
CA GLU A 227 33.56 7.80 -17.37
C GLU A 227 34.99 7.95 -17.80
N LYS A 228 35.52 7.12 -18.77
CA LYS A 228 36.88 7.25 -19.32
C LYS A 228 37.20 8.64 -19.85
N ILE A 229 36.24 9.35 -20.43
CA ILE A 229 36.43 10.71 -20.94
C ILE A 229 36.83 11.69 -19.82
N ARG A 230 36.52 11.39 -18.57
CA ARG A 230 36.80 12.22 -17.39
C ARG A 230 38.21 12.02 -16.81
N TYR A 231 38.91 10.95 -17.25
CA TYR A 231 40.25 10.65 -16.77
C TYR A 231 41.29 10.99 -17.86
N SER A 232 42.43 11.49 -17.41
CA SER A 232 43.52 11.84 -18.29
C SER A 232 44.24 10.58 -18.83
N ASP A 233 44.17 9.49 -18.06
CA ASP A 233 44.78 8.21 -18.41
C ASP A 233 43.69 7.25 -18.92
N PRO A 234 43.74 6.81 -20.19
CA PRO A 234 42.78 5.89 -20.78
C PRO A 234 42.82 4.50 -20.12
N ASP A 235 43.95 4.11 -19.51
CA ASP A 235 44.14 2.82 -18.85
C ASP A 235 43.74 2.81 -17.39
N PHE A 236 43.18 3.95 -16.90
CA PHE A 236 42.68 4.06 -15.51
C PHE A 236 41.59 3.02 -15.18
N ILE A 237 40.82 2.58 -16.18
CA ILE A 237 39.73 1.60 -16.04
C ILE A 237 40.11 0.34 -16.84
N ASP A 238 40.39 -0.76 -16.13
CA ASP A 238 40.59 -2.09 -16.72
C ASP A 238 39.31 -2.91 -16.59
N PHE A 239 38.62 -3.15 -17.72
CA PHE A 239 37.40 -3.96 -17.78
C PHE A 239 37.61 -5.19 -18.61
N LYS A 240 37.40 -6.38 -18.05
CA LYS A 240 37.55 -7.68 -18.71
C LYS A 240 36.33 -8.55 -18.48
N ILE A 241 35.88 -9.20 -19.55
CA ILE A 241 34.87 -10.25 -19.53
C ILE A 241 35.41 -11.51 -20.19
N SER A 242 35.07 -12.68 -19.64
CA SER A 242 35.45 -13.98 -20.20
C SER A 242 34.33 -15.01 -20.00
N GLY A 243 34.29 -16.01 -20.87
CA GLY A 243 33.25 -17.04 -20.93
C GLY A 243 32.17 -16.74 -21.98
N ASP A 244 31.26 -17.69 -22.20
CA ASP A 244 30.13 -17.53 -23.12
C ASP A 244 28.90 -17.00 -22.32
N TYR A 245 28.52 -15.77 -22.64
CA TYR A 245 27.39 -15.09 -22.00
C TYR A 245 26.22 -14.80 -22.94
N SER A 246 26.25 -15.34 -24.16
CA SER A 246 25.27 -15.06 -25.22
C SER A 246 23.84 -15.47 -24.89
N LYS A 247 23.66 -16.51 -24.04
CA LYS A 247 22.36 -17.09 -23.69
C LYS A 247 21.99 -16.88 -22.22
N ILE A 248 22.71 -16.03 -21.52
CA ILE A 248 22.50 -15.79 -20.07
C ILE A 248 21.61 -14.58 -19.88
N PHE A 249 20.65 -14.70 -18.94
CA PHE A 249 19.77 -13.64 -18.53
C PHE A 249 20.00 -13.28 -17.06
N VAL A 250 20.01 -12.00 -16.75
CA VAL A 250 20.22 -11.47 -15.40
C VAL A 250 19.19 -10.38 -15.07
N PRO A 251 18.90 -10.12 -13.80
CA PRO A 251 18.13 -8.93 -13.43
C PRO A 251 18.85 -7.66 -13.91
N PRO A 252 18.14 -6.69 -14.50
CA PRO A 252 18.76 -5.47 -15.03
C PRO A 252 19.46 -4.65 -13.95
N LEU A 253 20.55 -3.96 -14.31
CA LEU A 253 21.32 -3.10 -13.43
C LEU A 253 21.85 -3.81 -12.17
N ILE A 254 22.22 -5.10 -12.29
CA ILE A 254 22.67 -5.88 -11.11
C ILE A 254 24.10 -5.52 -10.71
N PHE A 255 24.96 -5.17 -11.67
CA PHE A 255 26.36 -4.82 -11.45
C PHE A 255 26.57 -3.31 -11.25
N MET A 256 25.69 -2.48 -11.82
CA MET A 256 25.83 -1.02 -11.83
C MET A 256 26.01 -0.38 -10.44
N PRO A 257 25.31 -0.78 -9.37
CA PRO A 257 25.51 -0.18 -8.07
C PRO A 257 26.92 -0.35 -7.51
N PHE A 258 27.59 -1.44 -7.84
CA PHE A 258 28.99 -1.68 -7.43
C PHE A 258 29.97 -0.83 -8.27
N ILE A 259 29.69 -0.74 -9.58
CA ILE A 259 30.48 0.07 -10.51
C ILE A 259 30.38 1.55 -10.13
N GLU A 260 29.17 2.09 -9.96
CA GLU A 260 28.95 3.48 -9.52
C GLU A 260 29.64 3.78 -8.17
N ASN A 261 29.61 2.82 -7.24
CA ASN A 261 30.25 2.95 -5.94
C ASN A 261 31.78 3.08 -6.08
N ALA A 262 32.38 2.30 -6.96
CA ALA A 262 33.83 2.36 -7.23
C ALA A 262 34.24 3.73 -7.82
N PHE A 263 33.45 4.29 -8.75
CA PHE A 263 33.72 5.63 -9.33
C PHE A 263 33.47 6.76 -8.32
N LYS A 264 32.49 6.60 -7.45
CA LYS A 264 32.16 7.61 -6.45
C LYS A 264 33.21 7.72 -5.35
N HIS A 265 33.76 6.61 -4.93
CA HIS A 265 34.63 6.51 -3.76
C HIS A 265 36.08 6.18 -4.10
N GLY A 266 36.37 5.88 -5.37
CA GLY A 266 37.71 5.58 -5.85
C GLY A 266 38.67 6.78 -5.79
N ASP A 267 39.95 6.52 -5.53
CA ASP A 267 41.01 7.50 -5.60
C ASP A 267 41.37 7.78 -7.07
N LYS A 268 40.97 8.95 -7.55
CA LYS A 268 41.17 9.40 -8.93
C LYS A 268 42.60 9.81 -9.25
N LEU A 269 43.45 9.93 -8.23
CA LEU A 269 44.88 10.34 -8.37
C LEU A 269 45.84 9.14 -8.41
N LYS A 270 45.31 7.93 -8.27
CA LYS A 270 46.13 6.73 -8.38
C LYS A 270 46.61 6.50 -9.82
N PRO A 271 47.81 5.93 -10.01
CA PRO A 271 48.26 5.44 -11.32
C PRO A 271 47.35 4.32 -11.83
N ALA A 272 47.30 4.18 -13.15
CA ALA A 272 46.54 3.11 -13.79
C ALA A 272 47.07 1.70 -13.43
N PRO A 273 46.17 0.71 -13.26
CA PRO A 273 44.72 0.80 -13.24
C PRO A 273 44.22 1.26 -11.87
N GLY A 274 43.38 2.31 -11.84
CA GLY A 274 42.72 2.80 -10.60
C GLY A 274 41.46 2.03 -10.27
N ILE A 275 40.78 1.47 -11.31
CA ILE A 275 39.58 0.64 -11.17
C ILE A 275 39.75 -0.59 -12.05
N ILE A 276 39.55 -1.78 -11.47
CA ILE A 276 39.62 -3.07 -12.18
C ILE A 276 38.28 -3.75 -12.05
N ILE A 277 37.66 -4.13 -13.16
CA ILE A 277 36.37 -4.82 -13.22
C ILE A 277 36.55 -6.10 -14.00
N LYS A 278 36.15 -7.24 -13.42
CA LYS A 278 36.21 -8.55 -14.08
C LYS A 278 34.88 -9.24 -13.99
N ILE A 279 34.40 -9.80 -15.09
CA ILE A 279 33.22 -10.68 -15.15
C ILE A 279 33.68 -11.99 -15.78
N VAL A 280 33.50 -13.10 -15.08
CA VAL A 280 33.80 -14.45 -15.55
C VAL A 280 32.53 -15.27 -15.55
N VAL A 281 32.16 -15.80 -16.70
CA VAL A 281 30.96 -16.62 -16.87
C VAL A 281 31.37 -18.09 -17.01
N LEU A 282 30.92 -18.91 -16.07
CA LEU A 282 31.21 -20.33 -15.98
C LEU A 282 29.87 -21.10 -15.93
N GLU A 283 29.40 -21.60 -17.06
CA GLU A 283 28.13 -22.32 -17.23
C GLU A 283 26.95 -21.56 -16.62
N LYS A 284 26.51 -21.89 -15.38
CA LYS A 284 25.43 -21.27 -14.65
C LYS A 284 25.91 -20.31 -13.54
N ASN A 285 27.18 -19.97 -13.54
CA ASN A 285 27.79 -19.15 -12.51
C ASN A 285 28.36 -17.87 -13.09
N ILE A 286 28.06 -16.72 -12.55
CA ILE A 286 28.66 -15.44 -12.91
C ILE A 286 29.48 -14.97 -11.72
N GLN A 287 30.78 -14.80 -11.94
CA GLN A 287 31.67 -14.17 -10.98
C GLN A 287 31.94 -12.73 -11.41
N PHE A 288 31.52 -11.79 -10.60
CA PHE A 288 31.82 -10.37 -10.78
C PHE A 288 32.77 -9.93 -9.68
N GLU A 289 33.89 -9.30 -10.07
CA GLU A 289 34.83 -8.69 -9.15
C GLU A 289 35.12 -7.25 -9.55
N ILE A 290 35.08 -6.35 -8.57
CA ILE A 290 35.47 -4.95 -8.77
C ILE A 290 36.42 -4.52 -7.66
N ILE A 291 37.52 -3.93 -8.06
CA ILE A 291 38.59 -3.43 -7.18
C ILE A 291 38.82 -1.96 -7.47
N ASN A 292 38.84 -1.14 -6.44
CA ASN A 292 39.25 0.25 -6.53
C ASN A 292 40.08 0.67 -5.32
N PHE A 293 40.95 1.67 -5.50
CA PHE A 293 41.71 2.29 -4.41
C PHE A 293 40.85 3.37 -3.73
N ILE A 294 41.02 3.53 -2.41
CA ILE A 294 40.28 4.50 -1.59
C ILE A 294 41.24 5.47 -0.86
N ILE A 295 40.77 6.68 -0.60
CA ILE A 295 41.53 7.72 0.13
C ILE A 295 41.43 7.48 1.63
N ASP A 296 42.47 7.82 2.42
CA ASP A 296 42.57 7.57 3.88
C ASP A 296 41.43 8.13 4.75
N ASN A 297 40.74 9.17 4.31
CA ASN A 297 39.70 9.85 5.10
C ASN A 297 38.26 9.23 4.88
N TYR A 298 38.18 8.04 4.34
CA TYR A 298 36.90 7.38 4.02
C TYR A 298 36.01 7.09 5.26
N GLU A 299 36.60 6.94 6.44
CA GLU A 299 35.85 6.59 7.67
C GLU A 299 34.87 7.66 8.14
N ILE A 300 35.17 8.94 7.91
CA ILE A 300 34.30 10.06 8.32
C ILE A 300 33.06 10.16 7.40
N GLN A 301 33.19 9.79 6.13
CA GLN A 301 32.09 9.82 5.16
C GLN A 301 31.24 8.52 5.16
N SER A 302 31.80 7.39 5.62
CA SER A 302 31.14 6.07 5.59
C SER A 302 29.97 5.92 6.55
N LYS A 303 29.89 6.69 7.63
CA LYS A 303 28.72 6.69 8.53
C LYS A 303 27.43 7.14 7.87
N LYS A 304 27.48 7.90 6.76
CA LYS A 304 26.33 8.28 5.94
C LYS A 304 26.07 7.34 4.75
N SER A 305 27.00 6.47 4.37
CA SER A 305 26.92 5.65 3.16
C SER A 305 26.55 4.18 3.39
N GLY A 306 26.35 3.75 4.63
CA GLY A 306 25.91 2.38 4.97
C GLY A 306 24.58 1.96 4.36
N PHE A 307 23.76 2.91 3.93
CA PHE A 307 22.47 2.64 3.29
C PHE A 307 22.59 2.03 1.87
N GLY A 308 23.69 2.29 1.13
CA GLY A 308 23.84 1.76 -0.23
C GLY A 308 24.05 0.25 -0.26
N LEU A 309 24.98 -0.26 0.53
CA LEU A 309 25.32 -1.69 0.55
C LEU A 309 24.23 -2.55 1.20
N SER A 310 23.52 -2.05 2.21
CA SER A 310 22.38 -2.74 2.81
C SER A 310 21.22 -2.89 1.82
N ASN A 311 20.96 -1.87 1.00
CA ASN A 311 19.95 -1.92 -0.05
C ASN A 311 20.32 -2.90 -1.16
N ILE A 312 21.61 -2.97 -1.54
CA ILE A 312 22.10 -3.93 -2.53
C ILE A 312 21.93 -5.36 -2.02
N ARG A 313 22.32 -5.66 -0.76
CA ARG A 313 22.10 -6.98 -0.16
C ARG A 313 20.63 -7.36 -0.16
N ARG A 314 19.76 -6.48 0.30
CA ARG A 314 18.32 -6.72 0.29
C ARG A 314 17.77 -6.99 -1.11
N ARG A 315 18.27 -6.27 -2.13
CA ARG A 315 17.89 -6.50 -3.53
C ARG A 315 18.35 -7.87 -4.01
N LEU A 316 19.58 -8.28 -3.71
CA LEU A 316 20.11 -9.61 -4.03
C LEU A 316 19.32 -10.73 -3.34
N ASP A 317 18.97 -10.56 -2.05
CA ASP A 317 18.15 -11.51 -1.31
C ASP A 317 16.78 -11.73 -1.98
N LEU A 318 16.14 -10.66 -2.44
CA LEU A 318 14.84 -10.72 -3.12
C LEU A 318 14.91 -11.35 -4.52
N LEU A 319 16.01 -11.13 -5.26
CA LEU A 319 16.14 -11.58 -6.65
C LEU A 319 16.69 -13.01 -6.77
N PHE A 320 17.55 -13.46 -5.86
CA PHE A 320 18.28 -14.72 -5.98
C PHE A 320 17.96 -15.74 -4.88
N ASP A 321 17.03 -15.45 -3.96
CA ASP A 321 16.61 -16.37 -2.88
C ASP A 321 17.82 -17.05 -2.19
N LYS A 322 18.84 -16.25 -1.82
CA LYS A 322 20.12 -16.69 -1.23
C LYS A 322 21.03 -17.55 -2.14
N LYS A 323 20.76 -17.64 -3.44
CA LYS A 323 21.64 -18.29 -4.43
C LYS A 323 22.72 -17.32 -4.91
N TYR A 324 23.33 -16.59 -4.01
CA TYR A 324 24.45 -15.70 -4.29
C TYR A 324 25.42 -15.65 -3.12
N GLU A 325 26.65 -15.28 -3.40
CA GLU A 325 27.67 -14.96 -2.38
C GLU A 325 28.20 -13.56 -2.65
N LEU A 326 28.16 -12.70 -1.63
CA LEU A 326 28.69 -11.34 -1.70
C LEU A 326 29.74 -11.13 -0.61
N GLU A 327 30.99 -11.02 -1.04
CA GLU A 327 32.13 -10.68 -0.22
C GLU A 327 32.57 -9.24 -0.48
N ILE A 328 32.78 -8.47 0.57
CA ILE A 328 33.26 -7.09 0.50
C ILE A 328 34.41 -6.95 1.48
N THR A 329 35.59 -6.67 0.94
CA THR A 329 36.82 -6.50 1.75
C THR A 329 37.37 -5.07 1.59
N LYS A 330 37.95 -4.57 2.67
CA LYS A 330 38.61 -3.29 2.71
C LYS A 330 39.95 -3.44 3.44
N GLU A 331 41.01 -3.57 2.70
CA GLU A 331 42.35 -3.75 3.23
C GLU A 331 43.36 -2.94 2.43
N ASN A 332 44.37 -2.37 3.10
CA ASN A 332 45.50 -1.67 2.46
C ASN A 332 45.09 -0.58 1.46
N LYS A 333 44.03 0.19 1.75
CA LYS A 333 43.44 1.20 0.86
C LYS A 333 42.84 0.63 -0.42
N ILE A 334 42.60 -0.68 -0.46
CA ILE A 334 41.91 -1.38 -1.55
C ILE A 334 40.51 -1.73 -1.06
N PHE A 335 39.52 -1.36 -1.85
CA PHE A 335 38.15 -1.82 -1.68
C PHE A 335 37.86 -2.86 -2.78
N ASN A 336 37.52 -4.06 -2.37
CA ASN A 336 37.23 -5.17 -3.27
C ASN A 336 35.84 -5.75 -3.00
N VAL A 337 35.07 -5.91 -4.04
CA VAL A 337 33.76 -6.58 -4.03
C VAL A 337 33.81 -7.80 -4.94
N LYS A 338 33.45 -8.95 -4.40
CA LYS A 338 33.23 -10.18 -5.15
C LYS A 338 31.80 -10.60 -5.03
N LEU A 339 31.14 -10.81 -6.15
CA LEU A 339 29.76 -11.28 -6.24
C LEU A 339 29.72 -12.53 -7.11
N ASN A 340 29.32 -13.64 -6.52
CA ASN A 340 29.04 -14.90 -7.23
C ASN A 340 27.54 -15.08 -7.35
N LEU A 341 27.02 -15.22 -8.57
CA LEU A 341 25.60 -15.43 -8.85
C LEU A 341 25.43 -16.83 -9.44
N ILE A 342 24.50 -17.61 -8.91
CA ILE A 342 24.06 -18.89 -9.48
C ILE A 342 22.74 -18.64 -10.20
N ILE A 343 22.73 -18.88 -11.53
CA ILE A 343 21.61 -18.57 -12.42
C ILE A 343 20.80 -19.82 -12.77
#